data_e5a5ca2a7052f342d1291170775a2d47
#
_entry.id   e5a5ca2a7052f342d1291170775a2d47
#
_cell.length_a   1.000
_cell.length_b   1.000
_cell.length_c   1.000
_cell.angle_alpha   90.00
_cell.angle_beta   90.00
_cell.angle_gamma   90.00
#
_symmetry.space_group_name_H-M   'P 1'
#
loop_
_entity.id
_entity.type
_entity.pdbx_description
1 polymer ?
#
loop_
_entity_poly.entity_id
_entity_poly.type
_entity_poly.pdbx_seq_one_letter_code
_entity_poly.pdbx_strand_id
1 'polypeptide(L)'
;MSNVTTIVGLQWGDEGKGRVSHYISNDAICIRSTGGNNAGHTIVVGGKKFALHLLPASIIKPENISIIGAGVVIDLRVLANEIEMLQKAGISITPDNLVISPRAHIIMPYHIEMDKLHEFMKGKNKIGTTLSGIGPCYSDKINRIGIRIQDLVSCSEKELCEKVSIPLELYDIQAQFINSNFTIFDVEDIVTHYLLQYKPKIEKFVKDERSILTPALLHEEKIVIEGAQSLYLDIDQGDYPFVTSSNPSASGTLSAAGIGPKHVKDVFGVMKAYCSRVGEGPFPTECKNSVGDLIREYGHEYGTTTKRPRRCGWLDLVRLKTAVDINSVTALCLNHLDTIGKIGKTLGYIDVCTGYLDCNKANKDCPHSKIDYVPNDMSNVVPIYEHFVGGWNATGCTSYEELPENAKKFVEFIEAYVNVPIKFIGVGPSENETIRC
;
A
#
# COMPACT_ATOMS: atom_id res chain seq x y z
N MET A 1 15.32 -20.46 -13.94
CA MET A 1 14.08 -20.45 -13.14
C MET A 1 13.69 -19.02 -12.87
N SER A 2 12.39 -18.70 -12.83
CA SER A 2 11.90 -17.34 -12.65
C SER A 2 12.39 -16.73 -11.33
N ASN A 3 12.67 -15.44 -11.30
CA ASN A 3 13.24 -14.72 -10.15
C ASN A 3 12.47 -13.45 -9.80
N VAL A 4 11.15 -13.46 -10.01
CA VAL A 4 10.26 -12.36 -9.65
C VAL A 4 9.67 -12.60 -8.27
N THR A 5 9.86 -11.64 -7.37
CA THR A 5 9.23 -11.61 -6.04
C THR A 5 8.21 -10.47 -5.99
N THR A 6 6.97 -10.79 -5.62
CA THR A 6 5.91 -9.78 -5.43
C THR A 6 5.68 -9.56 -3.93
N ILE A 7 5.63 -8.30 -3.50
CA ILE A 7 5.38 -7.90 -2.11
C ILE A 7 3.99 -7.28 -2.03
N VAL A 8 3.11 -7.88 -1.25
CA VAL A 8 1.72 -7.42 -1.05
C VAL A 8 1.40 -7.23 0.43
N GLY A 9 0.48 -6.32 0.73
CA GLY A 9 -0.05 -6.16 2.07
C GLY A 9 -1.27 -7.06 2.32
N LEU A 10 -1.38 -7.61 3.50
CA LEU A 10 -2.43 -8.58 3.85
C LEU A 10 -3.53 -8.01 4.75
N GLN A 11 -3.43 -6.74 5.14
CA GLN A 11 -4.37 -6.09 6.05
C GLN A 11 -5.01 -4.85 5.38
N TRP A 12 -4.89 -3.66 5.96
CA TRP A 12 -5.47 -2.40 5.44
C TRP A 12 -4.43 -1.32 5.13
N GLY A 13 -3.22 -1.70 4.78
CA GLY A 13 -2.11 -0.78 4.52
C GLY A 13 -1.21 -0.56 5.74
N ASP A 14 -0.10 0.10 5.48
CA ASP A 14 0.91 0.47 6.49
C ASP A 14 1.55 -0.73 7.26
N GLU A 15 1.55 -1.94 6.67
CA GLU A 15 2.18 -3.13 7.25
C GLU A 15 3.71 -3.10 7.21
N GLY A 16 4.32 -2.11 6.51
CA GLY A 16 5.76 -1.99 6.36
C GLY A 16 6.32 -2.61 5.07
N LYS A 17 5.52 -2.66 4.00
CA LYS A 17 5.95 -3.17 2.68
C LYS A 17 7.22 -2.51 2.16
N GLY A 18 7.33 -1.18 2.26
CA GLY A 18 8.52 -0.45 1.83
C GLY A 18 9.80 -0.89 2.55
N ARG A 19 9.72 -1.21 3.85
CA ARG A 19 10.84 -1.78 4.60
C ARG A 19 11.24 -3.15 4.06
N VAL A 20 10.27 -4.04 3.85
CA VAL A 20 10.54 -5.39 3.29
C VAL A 20 11.10 -5.26 1.87
N SER A 21 10.52 -4.39 1.04
CA SER A 21 11.01 -4.10 -0.31
C SER A 21 12.46 -3.65 -0.28
N HIS A 22 12.78 -2.66 0.53
CA HIS A 22 14.15 -2.17 0.69
C HIS A 22 15.11 -3.26 1.18
N TYR A 23 14.69 -4.06 2.17
CA TYR A 23 15.50 -5.14 2.75
C TYR A 23 15.89 -6.21 1.73
N ILE A 24 14.95 -6.63 0.87
CA ILE A 24 15.20 -7.71 -0.10
C ILE A 24 15.77 -7.20 -1.43
N SER A 25 15.78 -5.90 -1.70
CA SER A 25 16.21 -5.30 -2.97
C SER A 25 17.70 -4.97 -2.95
N ASN A 26 18.55 -5.96 -3.11
CA ASN A 26 19.98 -5.77 -3.38
C ASN A 26 20.25 -6.28 -4.80
N ASP A 27 20.91 -5.44 -5.63
CA ASP A 27 21.19 -5.73 -7.06
C ASP A 27 19.92 -6.22 -7.77
N ALA A 28 18.84 -5.42 -7.71
CA ALA A 28 17.54 -5.82 -8.19
C ALA A 28 16.90 -4.75 -9.09
N ILE A 29 16.06 -5.19 -10.00
CA ILE A 29 15.09 -4.34 -10.69
C ILE A 29 13.83 -4.29 -9.85
N CYS A 30 13.48 -3.09 -9.36
CA CYS A 30 12.35 -2.90 -8.49
C CYS A 30 11.27 -2.09 -9.18
N ILE A 31 10.05 -2.59 -9.21
CA ILE A 31 8.92 -1.90 -9.84
C ILE A 31 7.81 -1.66 -8.84
N ARG A 32 7.44 -0.40 -8.67
CA ARG A 32 6.17 -0.02 -8.06
C ARG A 32 5.12 0.00 -9.15
N SER A 33 4.12 -0.85 -9.03
CA SER A 33 3.21 -1.12 -10.15
C SER A 33 1.84 -0.45 -10.03
N THR A 34 1.36 -0.14 -8.81
CA THR A 34 0.00 0.38 -8.54
C THR A 34 0.00 1.53 -7.55
N GLY A 35 -1.17 2.17 -7.39
CA GLY A 35 -1.40 3.25 -6.43
C GLY A 35 -0.85 4.58 -6.94
N GLY A 36 -0.64 5.51 -6.04
CA GLY A 36 -0.11 6.85 -6.29
C GLY A 36 0.48 7.44 -5.02
N ASN A 37 0.42 8.75 -4.88
CA ASN A 37 0.92 9.47 -3.69
C ASN A 37 0.03 9.33 -2.44
N ASN A 38 -1.00 8.51 -2.49
CA ASN A 38 -1.78 8.07 -1.32
C ASN A 38 -1.06 7.00 -0.48
N ALA A 39 0.00 6.38 -0.98
CA ALA A 39 0.84 5.49 -0.19
C ALA A 39 1.94 6.28 0.54
N GLY A 40 2.39 5.77 1.68
CA GLY A 40 3.52 6.33 2.41
C GLY A 40 4.47 5.21 2.83
N HIS A 41 5.60 5.09 2.16
CA HIS A 41 6.64 4.13 2.52
C HIS A 41 7.70 4.84 3.36
N THR A 42 7.78 4.49 4.64
CA THR A 42 8.82 5.00 5.53
C THR A 42 9.97 4.00 5.60
N ILE A 43 11.18 4.48 5.33
CA ILE A 43 12.41 3.70 5.38
C ILE A 43 13.39 4.41 6.29
N VAL A 44 14.11 3.66 7.12
CA VAL A 44 15.16 4.18 8.01
C VAL A 44 16.49 3.57 7.59
N VAL A 45 17.38 4.38 7.03
CA VAL A 45 18.71 3.96 6.56
C VAL A 45 19.76 4.89 7.14
N GLY A 46 20.79 4.33 7.79
CA GLY A 46 21.86 5.10 8.40
C GLY A 46 21.36 6.12 9.44
N GLY A 47 20.28 5.81 10.16
CA GLY A 47 19.64 6.70 11.13
C GLY A 47 18.80 7.83 10.53
N LYS A 48 18.76 7.96 9.20
CA LYS A 48 17.91 8.93 8.48
C LYS A 48 16.59 8.28 8.08
N LYS A 49 15.50 9.02 8.28
CA LYS A 49 14.14 8.59 7.91
C LYS A 49 13.74 9.23 6.59
N PHE A 50 13.35 8.38 5.62
CA PHE A 50 12.81 8.79 4.33
C PHE A 50 11.34 8.38 4.24
N ALA A 51 10.48 9.32 3.89
CA ALA A 51 9.06 9.08 3.63
C ALA A 51 8.83 9.25 2.13
N LEU A 52 8.61 8.14 1.42
CA LEU A 52 8.38 8.11 -0.03
C LEU A 52 6.91 7.84 -0.31
N HIS A 53 6.36 8.53 -1.31
CA HIS A 53 4.96 8.40 -1.72
C HIS A 53 4.83 7.80 -3.13
N LEU A 54 5.74 8.10 -4.05
CA LEU A 54 5.73 7.66 -5.45
C LEU A 54 6.94 6.81 -5.81
N LEU A 55 8.12 7.19 -5.36
CA LEU A 55 9.34 6.45 -5.67
C LEU A 55 9.34 5.08 -4.97
N PRO A 56 9.78 4.00 -5.65
CA PRO A 56 10.01 2.71 -5.00
C PRO A 56 11.00 2.82 -3.85
N ALA A 57 10.82 2.03 -2.80
CA ALA A 57 11.68 2.00 -1.63
C ALA A 57 13.15 1.67 -1.95
N SER A 58 13.36 0.94 -3.02
CA SER A 58 14.68 0.53 -3.54
C SER A 58 15.55 1.67 -4.06
N ILE A 59 14.97 2.83 -4.40
CA ILE A 59 15.70 3.99 -4.99
C ILE A 59 16.83 4.51 -4.09
N ILE A 60 16.76 4.22 -2.79
CA ILE A 60 17.79 4.63 -1.82
C ILE A 60 19.09 3.85 -2.05
N LYS A 61 19.04 2.67 -2.67
CA LYS A 61 20.20 1.86 -3.05
C LYS A 61 20.56 2.13 -4.51
N PRO A 62 21.65 2.83 -4.79
CA PRO A 62 21.97 3.31 -6.15
C PRO A 62 22.29 2.18 -7.15
N GLU A 63 22.62 0.98 -6.66
CA GLU A 63 22.84 -0.22 -7.47
C GLU A 63 21.56 -0.80 -8.05
N ASN A 64 20.39 -0.43 -7.54
CA ASN A 64 19.09 -0.91 -8.02
C ASN A 64 18.59 -0.06 -9.21
N ILE A 65 17.81 -0.70 -10.08
CA ILE A 65 16.97 0.00 -11.05
C ILE A 65 15.56 0.11 -10.47
N SER A 66 15.09 1.32 -10.23
CA SER A 66 13.78 1.61 -9.65
C SER A 66 12.81 2.10 -10.73
N ILE A 67 11.69 1.42 -10.88
CA ILE A 67 10.69 1.68 -11.94
C ILE A 67 9.37 2.14 -11.32
N ILE A 68 8.85 3.28 -11.77
CA ILE A 68 7.45 3.66 -11.59
C ILE A 68 6.67 3.08 -12.78
N GLY A 69 5.86 2.05 -12.52
CA GLY A 69 5.20 1.24 -13.54
C GLY A 69 3.92 1.85 -14.10
N ALA A 70 3.40 1.21 -15.14
CA ALA A 70 2.23 1.66 -15.92
C ALA A 70 0.93 1.80 -15.13
N GLY A 71 0.78 1.06 -14.03
CA GLY A 71 -0.42 1.11 -13.19
C GLY A 71 -0.43 2.26 -12.18
N VAL A 72 0.68 2.97 -11.98
CA VAL A 72 0.78 4.10 -11.04
C VAL A 72 0.10 5.34 -11.60
N VAL A 73 -0.53 6.13 -10.72
CA VAL A 73 -0.99 7.49 -11.02
C VAL A 73 -0.08 8.49 -10.32
N ILE A 74 0.41 9.49 -11.05
CA ILE A 74 1.56 10.33 -10.67
C ILE A 74 1.15 11.78 -10.52
N ASP A 75 1.23 12.33 -9.32
CA ASP A 75 1.28 13.79 -9.14
C ASP A 75 2.71 14.27 -9.44
N LEU A 76 2.85 15.08 -10.49
CA LEU A 76 4.15 15.55 -10.98
C LEU A 76 4.90 16.41 -9.94
N ARG A 77 4.15 17.16 -9.11
CA ARG A 77 4.73 17.99 -8.03
C ARG A 77 5.33 17.10 -6.94
N VAL A 78 4.57 16.08 -6.53
CA VAL A 78 5.03 15.14 -5.50
C VAL A 78 6.27 14.40 -5.96
N LEU A 79 6.25 13.89 -7.20
CA LEU A 79 7.39 13.17 -7.77
C LEU A 79 8.64 14.06 -7.87
N ALA A 80 8.50 15.26 -8.42
CA ALA A 80 9.63 16.19 -8.54
C ALA A 80 10.22 16.55 -7.17
N ASN A 81 9.36 16.79 -6.17
CA ASN A 81 9.79 17.10 -4.81
C ASN A 81 10.49 15.91 -4.13
N GLU A 82 10.02 14.67 -4.34
CA GLU A 82 10.70 13.48 -3.81
C GLU A 82 12.09 13.27 -4.42
N ILE A 83 12.22 13.45 -5.75
CA ILE A 83 13.51 13.37 -6.44
C ILE A 83 14.47 14.43 -5.85
N GLU A 84 14.02 15.68 -5.74
CA GLU A 84 14.84 16.77 -5.21
C GLU A 84 15.23 16.54 -3.74
N MET A 85 14.30 16.06 -2.91
CA MET A 85 14.54 15.73 -1.50
C MET A 85 15.63 14.67 -1.36
N LEU A 86 15.57 13.61 -2.14
CA LEU A 86 16.56 12.52 -2.09
C LEU A 86 17.93 12.98 -2.60
N GLN A 87 17.97 13.75 -3.68
CA GLN A 87 19.23 14.33 -4.21
C GLN A 87 19.88 15.26 -3.18
N LYS A 88 19.11 16.10 -2.49
CA LYS A 88 19.62 16.95 -1.39
C LYS A 88 20.12 16.12 -0.20
N ALA A 89 19.59 14.94 0.01
CA ALA A 89 20.06 14.01 1.03
C ALA A 89 21.32 13.22 0.63
N GLY A 90 21.82 13.43 -0.61
CA GLY A 90 23.04 12.80 -1.14
C GLY A 90 22.77 11.48 -1.88
N ILE A 91 21.51 11.14 -2.16
CA ILE A 91 21.15 9.95 -2.93
C ILE A 91 21.23 10.26 -4.42
N SER A 92 22.02 9.48 -5.17
CA SER A 92 22.14 9.65 -6.61
C SER A 92 20.90 9.14 -7.33
N ILE A 93 20.22 10.04 -8.06
CA ILE A 93 19.07 9.71 -8.91
C ILE A 93 19.37 10.14 -10.34
N THR A 94 19.52 9.17 -11.21
CA THR A 94 19.91 9.33 -12.61
C THR A 94 18.96 8.54 -13.53
N PRO A 95 18.98 8.79 -14.85
CA PRO A 95 18.23 7.97 -15.81
C PRO A 95 18.63 6.47 -15.84
N ASP A 96 19.77 6.11 -15.23
CA ASP A 96 20.22 4.73 -15.16
C ASP A 96 19.56 3.95 -14.02
N ASN A 97 19.21 4.64 -12.92
CA ASN A 97 18.63 4.00 -11.74
C ASN A 97 17.16 4.37 -11.44
N LEU A 98 16.59 5.36 -12.16
CA LEU A 98 15.16 5.68 -12.10
C LEU A 98 14.54 5.64 -13.48
N VAL A 99 13.45 4.89 -13.63
CA VAL A 99 12.64 4.79 -14.85
C VAL A 99 11.18 5.09 -14.54
N ILE A 100 10.57 5.93 -15.37
CA ILE A 100 9.15 6.26 -15.31
C ILE A 100 8.47 5.70 -16.55
N SER A 101 7.47 4.83 -16.37
CA SER A 101 6.71 4.28 -17.48
C SER A 101 5.99 5.37 -18.27
N PRO A 102 6.13 5.42 -19.59
CA PRO A 102 5.35 6.33 -20.44
C PRO A 102 3.84 6.06 -20.36
N ARG A 103 3.42 4.87 -19.91
CA ARG A 103 2.02 4.45 -19.76
C ARG A 103 1.37 4.85 -18.45
N ALA A 104 2.14 5.33 -17.45
CA ALA A 104 1.59 5.85 -16.20
C ALA A 104 0.72 7.08 -16.44
N HIS A 105 -0.33 7.27 -15.65
CA HIS A 105 -1.26 8.40 -15.76
C HIS A 105 -0.85 9.54 -14.84
N ILE A 106 -1.18 10.77 -15.23
CA ILE A 106 -0.89 11.99 -14.49
C ILE A 106 -2.12 12.40 -13.68
N ILE A 107 -1.93 12.62 -12.39
CA ILE A 107 -2.93 13.25 -11.53
C ILE A 107 -2.95 14.74 -11.86
N MET A 108 -4.07 15.20 -12.40
CA MET A 108 -4.29 16.59 -12.76
C MET A 108 -4.80 17.40 -11.57
N PRO A 109 -4.63 18.73 -11.54
CA PRO A 109 -5.15 19.58 -10.46
C PRO A 109 -6.65 19.41 -10.22
N TYR A 110 -7.45 19.28 -11.27
CA TYR A 110 -8.89 19.05 -11.16
C TYR A 110 -9.25 17.69 -10.54
N HIS A 111 -8.40 16.66 -10.65
CA HIS A 111 -8.62 15.38 -9.95
C HIS A 111 -8.62 15.56 -8.44
N ILE A 112 -7.74 16.43 -7.91
CA ILE A 112 -7.66 16.70 -6.48
C ILE A 112 -8.92 17.41 -6.00
N GLU A 113 -9.43 18.39 -6.76
CA GLU A 113 -10.66 19.07 -6.45
C GLU A 113 -11.87 18.13 -6.59
N MET A 114 -11.89 17.26 -7.60
CA MET A 114 -12.94 16.25 -7.75
C MET A 114 -12.99 15.28 -6.58
N ASP A 115 -11.84 14.86 -6.06
CA ASP A 115 -11.77 13.98 -4.86
C ASP A 115 -12.41 14.66 -3.65
N LYS A 116 -12.13 15.95 -3.45
CA LYS A 116 -12.77 16.77 -2.40
C LYS A 116 -14.30 16.90 -2.60
N LEU A 117 -14.72 17.16 -3.82
CA LEU A 117 -16.15 17.28 -4.17
C LEU A 117 -16.89 15.97 -3.93
N HIS A 118 -16.33 14.83 -4.35
CA HIS A 118 -16.90 13.51 -4.12
C HIS A 118 -17.03 13.17 -2.62
N GLU A 119 -16.02 13.50 -1.81
CA GLU A 119 -16.10 13.30 -0.36
C GLU A 119 -17.14 14.24 0.28
N PHE A 120 -17.25 15.48 -0.21
CA PHE A 120 -18.28 16.42 0.22
C PHE A 120 -19.70 15.90 -0.08
N MET A 121 -19.94 15.41 -1.30
CA MET A 121 -21.23 14.83 -1.70
C MET A 121 -21.66 13.64 -0.84
N LYS A 122 -20.71 12.78 -0.48
CA LYS A 122 -20.99 11.59 0.34
C LYS A 122 -21.40 11.96 1.78
N GLY A 123 -21.06 13.13 2.25
CA GLY A 123 -21.46 13.62 3.58
C GLY A 123 -21.09 12.65 4.71
N LYS A 124 -22.11 12.06 5.36
CA LYS A 124 -21.91 11.06 6.43
C LYS A 124 -21.34 9.74 5.94
N ASN A 125 -21.48 9.44 4.65
CA ASN A 125 -21.01 8.19 4.03
C ASN A 125 -19.64 8.39 3.34
N LYS A 126 -18.88 9.40 3.72
CA LYS A 126 -17.53 9.63 3.20
C LYS A 126 -16.63 8.43 3.43
N ILE A 127 -15.75 8.16 2.47
CA ILE A 127 -14.77 7.07 2.54
C ILE A 127 -13.60 7.46 3.46
N GLY A 128 -13.29 8.75 3.54
CA GLY A 128 -12.11 9.25 4.24
C GLY A 128 -10.86 9.15 3.38
N THR A 129 -10.97 9.53 2.10
CA THR A 129 -9.86 9.52 1.14
C THR A 129 -8.70 10.40 1.59
N THR A 130 -7.55 10.26 0.93
CA THR A 130 -6.38 11.13 1.16
C THR A 130 -6.50 12.50 0.52
N LEU A 131 -7.58 12.75 -0.23
CA LEU A 131 -7.84 13.97 -1.00
C LEU A 131 -6.70 14.30 -1.98
N SER A 132 -6.12 13.28 -2.58
CA SER A 132 -4.96 13.37 -3.45
C SER A 132 -5.29 13.12 -4.94
N GLY A 133 -6.58 13.04 -5.29
CA GLY A 133 -7.05 12.87 -6.66
C GLY A 133 -6.84 11.47 -7.25
N ILE A 134 -6.55 10.48 -6.40
CA ILE A 134 -6.26 9.10 -6.85
C ILE A 134 -7.47 8.49 -7.56
N GLY A 135 -8.63 8.50 -6.89
CA GLY A 135 -9.88 7.94 -7.43
C GLY A 135 -10.28 8.56 -8.77
N PRO A 136 -10.42 9.89 -8.85
CA PRO A 136 -10.74 10.57 -10.10
C PRO A 136 -9.76 10.28 -11.23
N CYS A 137 -8.44 10.22 -10.96
CA CYS A 137 -7.45 9.88 -11.98
C CYS A 137 -7.59 8.43 -12.49
N TYR A 138 -7.88 7.47 -11.61
CA TYR A 138 -8.21 6.10 -12.05
C TYR A 138 -9.54 6.04 -12.81
N SER A 139 -10.53 6.86 -12.47
CA SER A 139 -11.78 6.98 -13.22
C SER A 139 -11.52 7.43 -14.65
N ASP A 140 -10.74 8.48 -14.84
CA ASP A 140 -10.36 8.98 -16.17
C ASP A 140 -9.56 7.94 -16.97
N LYS A 141 -8.67 7.20 -16.31
CA LYS A 141 -7.94 6.08 -16.92
C LYS A 141 -8.92 5.02 -17.46
N ILE A 142 -9.93 4.63 -16.70
CA ILE A 142 -10.92 3.62 -17.09
C ILE A 142 -11.86 4.17 -18.17
N ASN A 143 -12.22 5.44 -18.10
CA ASN A 143 -12.98 6.16 -19.12
C ASN A 143 -12.16 6.40 -20.41
N ARG A 144 -10.85 6.17 -20.40
CA ARG A 144 -9.90 6.32 -21.52
C ARG A 144 -9.75 7.76 -21.99
N ILE A 145 -9.86 8.70 -21.06
CA ILE A 145 -9.67 10.15 -21.28
C ILE A 145 -8.49 10.70 -20.47
N GLY A 146 -7.87 9.88 -19.61
CA GLY A 146 -6.78 10.31 -18.75
C GLY A 146 -5.49 10.63 -19.51
N ILE A 147 -4.72 11.58 -19.00
CA ILE A 147 -3.45 12.03 -19.57
C ILE A 147 -2.31 11.13 -19.07
N ARG A 148 -1.47 10.65 -19.98
CA ARG A 148 -0.32 9.79 -19.68
C ARG A 148 0.99 10.55 -19.68
N ILE A 149 2.00 9.97 -19.07
CA ILE A 149 3.39 10.49 -19.12
C ILE A 149 3.89 10.57 -20.57
N GLN A 150 3.53 9.63 -21.46
CA GLN A 150 3.89 9.72 -22.87
C GLN A 150 3.29 10.95 -23.56
N ASP A 151 2.06 11.34 -23.21
CA ASP A 151 1.44 12.54 -23.77
C ASP A 151 2.23 13.79 -23.39
N LEU A 152 2.65 13.88 -22.13
CA LEU A 152 3.51 14.97 -21.64
C LEU A 152 4.81 15.12 -22.43
N VAL A 153 5.47 14.01 -22.79
CA VAL A 153 6.78 14.07 -23.44
C VAL A 153 6.69 14.17 -24.96
N SER A 154 5.63 13.62 -25.59
CA SER A 154 5.53 13.46 -27.04
C SER A 154 4.59 14.46 -27.73
N CYS A 155 3.58 14.98 -27.03
CA CYS A 155 2.63 15.92 -27.63
C CYS A 155 3.14 17.34 -27.62
N SER A 156 2.72 18.11 -28.64
CA SER A 156 2.82 19.56 -28.63
C SER A 156 1.90 20.20 -27.58
N GLU A 157 2.13 21.44 -27.24
CA GLU A 157 1.27 22.18 -26.30
C GLU A 157 -0.20 22.20 -26.74
N LYS A 158 -0.45 22.42 -28.05
CA LYS A 158 -1.79 22.42 -28.63
C LYS A 158 -2.48 21.06 -28.44
N GLU A 159 -1.80 19.96 -28.74
CA GLU A 159 -2.33 18.60 -28.57
C GLU A 159 -2.58 18.28 -27.08
N LEU A 160 -1.75 18.80 -26.16
CA LEU A 160 -2.01 18.68 -24.72
C LEU A 160 -3.26 19.43 -24.31
N CYS A 161 -3.46 20.68 -24.81
CA CYS A 161 -4.69 21.43 -24.57
C CYS A 161 -5.92 20.69 -25.06
N GLU A 162 -5.89 20.12 -26.29
CA GLU A 162 -6.98 19.33 -26.84
C GLU A 162 -7.29 18.08 -26.01
N LYS A 163 -6.28 17.40 -25.45
CA LYS A 163 -6.47 16.24 -24.58
C LYS A 163 -7.01 16.61 -23.19
N VAL A 164 -6.54 17.70 -22.60
CA VAL A 164 -6.93 18.15 -21.26
C VAL A 164 -8.34 18.74 -21.25
N SER A 165 -8.81 19.34 -22.35
CA SER A 165 -10.13 19.96 -22.44
C SER A 165 -11.26 18.97 -22.13
N ILE A 166 -11.18 17.74 -22.64
CA ILE A 166 -12.26 16.74 -22.49
C ILE A 166 -12.52 16.38 -21.02
N PRO A 167 -11.54 15.90 -20.21
CA PRO A 167 -11.80 15.60 -18.81
C PRO A 167 -12.07 16.85 -17.98
N LEU A 168 -11.54 18.02 -18.38
CA LEU A 168 -11.79 19.26 -17.67
C LEU A 168 -13.25 19.73 -17.87
N GLU A 169 -13.81 19.65 -19.06
CA GLU A 169 -15.23 19.94 -19.31
C GLU A 169 -16.14 19.05 -18.46
N LEU A 170 -15.82 17.75 -18.35
CA LEU A 170 -16.58 16.84 -17.49
C LEU A 170 -16.47 17.20 -16.01
N TYR A 171 -15.29 17.65 -15.56
CA TYR A 171 -15.11 18.17 -14.21
C TYR A 171 -15.99 19.40 -13.98
N ASP A 172 -15.97 20.39 -14.88
CA ASP A 172 -16.71 21.63 -14.74
C ASP A 172 -18.21 21.39 -14.67
N ILE A 173 -18.75 20.51 -15.53
CA ILE A 173 -20.18 20.12 -15.48
C ILE A 173 -20.54 19.53 -14.12
N GLN A 174 -19.75 18.60 -13.61
CA GLN A 174 -20.02 17.98 -12.30
C GLN A 174 -19.87 18.98 -11.15
N ALA A 175 -18.83 19.79 -11.17
CA ALA A 175 -18.54 20.75 -10.12
C ALA A 175 -19.65 21.81 -9.97
N GLN A 176 -20.19 22.29 -11.09
CA GLN A 176 -21.34 23.24 -11.10
C GLN A 176 -22.57 22.68 -10.39
N PHE A 177 -22.85 21.39 -10.57
CA PHE A 177 -24.00 20.75 -9.90
C PHE A 177 -23.78 20.47 -8.41
N ILE A 178 -22.53 20.24 -8.00
CA ILE A 178 -22.21 19.83 -6.62
C ILE A 178 -22.05 21.04 -5.70
N ASN A 179 -21.35 22.05 -6.15
CA ASN A 179 -21.01 23.22 -5.33
C ASN A 179 -20.85 24.48 -6.18
N SER A 180 -21.57 25.54 -5.87
CA SER A 180 -21.45 26.83 -6.55
C SER A 180 -20.09 27.53 -6.36
N ASN A 181 -19.30 27.11 -5.38
CA ASN A 181 -17.96 27.68 -5.06
C ASN A 181 -16.84 26.69 -5.42
N PHE A 182 -16.95 26.02 -6.55
CA PHE A 182 -15.90 25.12 -7.03
C PHE A 182 -14.73 25.90 -7.68
N THR A 183 -13.56 25.25 -7.74
CA THR A 183 -12.39 25.80 -8.42
C THR A 183 -12.57 25.70 -9.93
N ILE A 184 -12.51 26.82 -10.63
CA ILE A 184 -12.47 26.86 -12.10
C ILE A 184 -11.02 26.74 -12.53
N PHE A 185 -10.77 25.88 -13.52
CA PHE A 185 -9.47 25.71 -14.11
C PHE A 185 -9.52 26.16 -15.58
N ASP A 186 -8.42 26.78 -16.01
CA ASP A 186 -8.18 27.06 -17.42
C ASP A 186 -7.28 25.99 -18.02
N VAL A 187 -7.58 25.57 -19.26
CA VAL A 187 -6.83 24.52 -19.95
C VAL A 187 -5.37 24.94 -20.20
N GLU A 188 -5.17 26.19 -20.65
CA GLU A 188 -3.84 26.72 -20.96
C GLU A 188 -3.01 26.86 -19.67
N ASP A 189 -3.63 27.28 -18.57
CA ASP A 189 -2.99 27.34 -17.26
C ASP A 189 -2.53 25.95 -16.78
N ILE A 190 -3.37 24.92 -16.92
CA ILE A 190 -2.99 23.54 -16.56
C ILE A 190 -1.83 23.07 -17.43
N VAL A 191 -1.87 23.28 -18.73
CA VAL A 191 -0.82 22.82 -19.65
C VAL A 191 0.47 23.57 -19.35
N THR A 192 0.45 24.90 -19.25
CA THR A 192 1.64 25.73 -19.08
C THR A 192 2.22 25.65 -17.68
N HIS A 193 1.39 25.84 -16.64
CA HIS A 193 1.85 26.00 -15.25
C HIS A 193 1.85 24.70 -14.45
N TYR A 194 1.36 23.60 -15.03
CA TYR A 194 1.49 22.29 -14.41
C TYR A 194 2.25 21.31 -15.32
N LEU A 195 1.75 20.97 -16.50
CA LEU A 195 2.39 19.94 -17.33
C LEU A 195 3.77 20.37 -17.83
N LEU A 196 3.86 21.49 -18.54
CA LEU A 196 5.11 21.95 -19.15
C LEU A 196 6.15 22.42 -18.10
N GLN A 197 5.70 22.93 -16.94
CA GLN A 197 6.59 23.28 -15.82
C GLN A 197 7.34 22.08 -15.26
N TYR A 198 6.70 20.90 -15.17
CA TYR A 198 7.32 19.70 -14.60
C TYR A 198 7.96 18.79 -15.65
N LYS A 199 7.64 18.94 -16.94
CA LYS A 199 8.23 18.16 -18.04
C LYS A 199 9.76 18.09 -17.97
N PRO A 200 10.53 19.20 -17.89
CA PRO A 200 11.99 19.14 -17.88
C PRO A 200 12.59 18.39 -16.67
N LYS A 201 11.84 18.32 -15.56
CA LYS A 201 12.29 17.64 -14.35
C LYS A 201 12.14 16.11 -14.46
N ILE A 202 11.27 15.63 -15.34
CA ILE A 202 10.79 14.24 -15.38
C ILE A 202 11.15 13.53 -16.68
N GLU A 203 11.13 14.23 -17.83
CA GLU A 203 11.27 13.63 -19.16
C GLU A 203 12.51 12.75 -19.35
N LYS A 204 13.63 13.12 -18.73
CA LYS A 204 14.90 12.36 -18.79
C LYS A 204 14.80 10.95 -18.17
N PHE A 205 13.82 10.71 -17.30
CA PHE A 205 13.59 9.43 -16.64
C PHE A 205 12.55 8.58 -17.38
N VAL A 206 11.87 9.14 -18.39
CA VAL A 206 10.82 8.44 -19.13
C VAL A 206 11.43 7.47 -20.11
N LYS A 207 11.15 6.19 -19.91
CA LYS A 207 11.63 5.10 -20.76
C LYS A 207 10.63 3.95 -20.72
N ASP A 208 10.44 3.26 -21.85
CA ASP A 208 9.62 2.05 -21.88
C ASP A 208 10.24 0.98 -20.97
N GLU A 209 9.62 0.72 -19.84
CA GLU A 209 10.06 -0.25 -18.85
C GLU A 209 10.18 -1.67 -19.41
N ARG A 210 9.49 -2.00 -20.52
CA ARG A 210 9.63 -3.29 -21.19
C ARG A 210 11.00 -3.52 -21.78
N SER A 211 11.70 -2.44 -22.15
CA SER A 211 13.09 -2.53 -22.65
C SER A 211 14.07 -3.00 -21.55
N ILE A 212 13.67 -2.93 -20.29
CA ILE A 212 14.42 -3.42 -19.12
C ILE A 212 13.85 -4.77 -18.67
N LEU A 213 12.53 -4.83 -18.45
CA LEU A 213 11.89 -6.03 -17.87
C LEU A 213 11.95 -7.24 -18.79
N THR A 214 11.80 -7.06 -20.12
CA THR A 214 11.80 -8.20 -21.04
C THR A 214 13.15 -8.95 -21.07
N PRO A 215 14.31 -8.29 -21.23
CA PRO A 215 15.60 -9.00 -21.14
C PRO A 215 15.85 -9.54 -19.73
N ALA A 216 15.51 -8.80 -18.68
CA ALA A 216 15.69 -9.25 -17.29
C ALA A 216 14.91 -10.55 -17.01
N LEU A 217 13.69 -10.68 -17.52
CA LEU A 217 12.91 -11.92 -17.40
C LEU A 217 13.53 -13.10 -18.18
N LEU A 218 14.14 -12.82 -19.34
CA LEU A 218 14.83 -13.83 -20.14
C LEU A 218 16.14 -14.31 -19.48
N HIS A 219 16.85 -13.40 -18.84
CA HIS A 219 18.12 -13.69 -18.14
C HIS A 219 17.91 -14.08 -16.67
N GLU A 220 16.67 -14.23 -16.24
CA GLU A 220 16.33 -14.62 -14.85
C GLU A 220 16.89 -13.67 -13.78
N GLU A 221 17.03 -12.38 -14.15
CA GLU A 221 17.48 -11.36 -13.21
C GLU A 221 16.48 -11.17 -12.07
N LYS A 222 16.96 -10.67 -10.95
CA LYS A 222 16.15 -10.44 -9.77
C LYS A 222 15.21 -9.25 -9.97
N ILE A 223 13.91 -9.50 -9.95
CA ILE A 223 12.86 -8.49 -10.05
C ILE A 223 12.02 -8.50 -8.79
N VAL A 224 11.81 -7.32 -8.20
CA VAL A 224 10.96 -7.11 -7.02
C VAL A 224 9.79 -6.20 -7.40
N ILE A 225 8.57 -6.68 -7.22
CA ILE A 225 7.36 -5.88 -7.40
C ILE A 225 6.92 -5.37 -6.03
N GLU A 226 7.00 -4.06 -5.85
CA GLU A 226 6.56 -3.38 -4.64
C GLU A 226 5.08 -2.99 -4.74
N GLY A 227 4.20 -3.69 -4.00
CA GLY A 227 2.79 -3.34 -3.91
C GLY A 227 2.54 -2.07 -3.10
N ALA A 228 1.49 -1.36 -3.47
CA ALA A 228 0.96 -0.23 -2.71
C ALA A 228 -0.39 -0.63 -2.09
N GLN A 229 -0.75 -0.07 -0.94
CA GLN A 229 -1.94 -0.45 -0.16
C GLN A 229 -1.94 -1.94 0.22
N SER A 230 -3.12 -2.56 0.38
CA SER A 230 -3.25 -3.96 0.84
C SER A 230 -4.57 -4.56 0.41
N LEU A 231 -4.72 -5.88 0.55
CA LEU A 231 -5.85 -6.63 0.01
C LEU A 231 -7.21 -6.08 0.42
N TYR A 232 -7.41 -5.74 1.71
CA TYR A 232 -8.73 -5.25 2.16
C TYR A 232 -9.04 -3.81 1.71
N LEU A 233 -8.11 -3.20 0.96
CA LEU A 233 -8.33 -1.95 0.22
C LEU A 233 -8.41 -2.18 -1.31
N ASP A 234 -8.37 -3.42 -1.80
CA ASP A 234 -8.50 -3.75 -3.23
C ASP A 234 -9.91 -3.41 -3.71
N ILE A 235 -10.02 -2.84 -4.92
CA ILE A 235 -11.30 -2.38 -5.47
C ILE A 235 -12.30 -3.53 -5.67
N ASP A 236 -11.81 -4.74 -5.95
CA ASP A 236 -12.63 -5.92 -6.22
C ASP A 236 -12.75 -6.85 -4.99
N GLN A 237 -11.66 -7.01 -4.22
CA GLN A 237 -11.56 -8.00 -3.14
C GLN A 237 -11.63 -7.37 -1.73
N GLY A 238 -11.61 -6.05 -1.64
CA GLY A 238 -11.60 -5.32 -0.37
C GLY A 238 -12.98 -5.03 0.21
N ASP A 239 -12.99 -4.27 1.27
CA ASP A 239 -14.21 -3.89 2.01
C ASP A 239 -14.96 -2.73 1.29
N TYR A 240 -15.46 -2.95 0.08
CA TYR A 240 -16.18 -1.93 -0.69
C TYR A 240 -17.35 -1.34 0.09
N PRO A 241 -17.56 0.01 0.08
CA PRO A 241 -16.89 1.04 -0.73
C PRO A 241 -15.62 1.63 -0.07
N PHE A 242 -15.15 1.13 1.06
CA PHE A 242 -14.01 1.64 1.83
C PHE A 242 -12.69 1.08 1.32
N VAL A 243 -12.42 1.28 0.04
CA VAL A 243 -11.29 0.71 -0.73
C VAL A 243 -10.53 1.80 -1.47
N THR A 244 -9.37 1.45 -2.03
CA THR A 244 -8.65 2.28 -3.01
C THR A 244 -9.19 2.00 -4.42
N SER A 245 -8.84 2.84 -5.39
CA SER A 245 -9.30 2.70 -6.78
C SER A 245 -8.36 1.85 -7.64
N SER A 246 -7.54 1.01 -7.02
CA SER A 246 -6.60 0.11 -7.71
C SER A 246 -6.70 -1.31 -7.14
N ASN A 247 -6.02 -2.26 -7.78
CA ASN A 247 -5.94 -3.65 -7.34
C ASN A 247 -4.57 -3.91 -6.68
N PRO A 248 -4.42 -3.76 -5.35
CA PRO A 248 -3.19 -4.06 -4.62
C PRO A 248 -2.94 -5.55 -4.37
N SER A 249 -3.81 -6.44 -4.82
CA SER A 249 -3.58 -7.89 -4.81
C SER A 249 -2.38 -8.31 -5.66
N ALA A 250 -1.83 -9.51 -5.43
CA ALA A 250 -0.69 -10.03 -6.20
C ALA A 250 -1.00 -10.04 -7.70
N SER A 251 -2.18 -10.51 -8.09
CA SER A 251 -2.62 -10.52 -9.50
C SER A 251 -2.71 -9.12 -10.09
N GLY A 252 -3.25 -8.15 -9.35
CA GLY A 252 -3.35 -6.77 -9.76
C GLY A 252 -1.99 -6.09 -9.94
N THR A 253 -1.06 -6.32 -9.01
CA THR A 253 0.30 -5.78 -9.07
C THR A 253 1.10 -6.36 -10.25
N LEU A 254 0.95 -7.65 -10.55
CA LEU A 254 1.56 -8.31 -11.70
C LEU A 254 1.03 -7.75 -13.02
N SER A 255 -0.30 -7.65 -13.16
CA SER A 255 -0.94 -7.07 -14.35
C SER A 255 -0.45 -5.65 -14.61
N ALA A 256 -0.40 -4.81 -13.57
CA ALA A 256 0.05 -3.43 -13.65
C ALA A 256 1.55 -3.29 -13.94
N ALA A 257 2.38 -4.27 -13.52
CA ALA A 257 3.80 -4.34 -13.86
C ALA A 257 4.06 -4.87 -15.27
N GLY A 258 3.04 -5.45 -15.94
CA GLY A 258 3.19 -6.08 -17.25
C GLY A 258 4.00 -7.40 -17.20
N ILE A 259 4.00 -8.08 -16.05
CA ILE A 259 4.72 -9.33 -15.81
C ILE A 259 3.72 -10.50 -15.74
N GLY A 260 3.95 -11.52 -16.54
CA GLY A 260 3.10 -12.72 -16.57
C GLY A 260 3.28 -13.59 -15.32
N PRO A 261 2.22 -14.28 -14.84
CA PRO A 261 2.26 -15.03 -13.58
C PRO A 261 3.28 -16.19 -13.58
N LYS A 262 3.63 -16.74 -14.74
CA LYS A 262 4.65 -17.82 -14.85
C LYS A 262 6.06 -17.39 -14.39
N HIS A 263 6.31 -16.08 -14.30
CA HIS A 263 7.61 -15.54 -13.89
C HIS A 263 7.71 -15.33 -12.38
N VAL A 264 6.60 -15.47 -11.65
CA VAL A 264 6.58 -15.30 -10.20
C VAL A 264 7.21 -16.52 -9.52
N LYS A 265 8.20 -16.25 -8.70
CA LYS A 265 8.84 -17.24 -7.82
C LYS A 265 8.24 -17.20 -6.43
N ASP A 266 8.16 -16.01 -5.86
CA ASP A 266 7.68 -15.79 -4.50
C ASP A 266 6.64 -14.67 -4.45
N VAL A 267 5.63 -14.85 -3.59
CA VAL A 267 4.71 -13.81 -3.17
C VAL A 267 4.87 -13.61 -1.67
N PHE A 268 5.46 -12.49 -1.27
CA PHE A 268 5.65 -12.14 0.13
C PHE A 268 4.47 -11.33 0.64
N GLY A 269 3.76 -11.91 1.61
CA GLY A 269 2.66 -11.27 2.30
C GLY A 269 3.14 -10.52 3.53
N VAL A 270 2.99 -9.19 3.54
CA VAL A 270 3.42 -8.36 4.67
C VAL A 270 2.26 -8.10 5.61
N MET A 271 2.48 -8.32 6.90
CA MET A 271 1.50 -8.15 7.97
C MET A 271 2.12 -7.53 9.22
N LYS A 272 1.30 -6.97 10.08
CA LYS A 272 1.65 -6.61 11.47
C LYS A 272 1.14 -7.66 12.43
N ALA A 273 1.77 -7.76 13.59
CA ALA A 273 1.33 -8.62 14.70
C ALA A 273 -0.01 -8.16 15.34
N TYR A 274 -0.60 -7.10 14.84
CA TYR A 274 -1.92 -6.54 15.18
C TYR A 274 -2.54 -5.92 13.92
N CYS A 275 -3.76 -5.41 14.00
CA CYS A 275 -4.40 -4.72 12.89
C CYS A 275 -4.46 -3.21 13.13
N SER A 276 -4.28 -2.43 12.05
CA SER A 276 -4.59 -1.00 12.03
C SER A 276 -5.27 -0.61 10.73
N ARG A 277 -6.15 0.39 10.78
CA ARG A 277 -6.90 0.87 9.62
C ARG A 277 -6.96 2.38 9.60
N VAL A 278 -6.78 2.97 8.41
CA VAL A 278 -7.08 4.38 8.12
C VAL A 278 -8.46 4.45 7.47
N GLY A 279 -9.25 5.47 7.82
CA GLY A 279 -10.58 5.69 7.25
C GLY A 279 -11.67 4.80 7.86
N GLU A 280 -12.82 4.83 7.20
CA GLU A 280 -14.03 4.13 7.63
C GLU A 280 -14.05 2.67 7.13
N GLY A 281 -15.12 1.95 7.44
CA GLY A 281 -15.38 0.58 7.01
C GLY A 281 -15.22 -0.46 8.12
N PRO A 282 -15.50 -1.74 7.82
CA PRO A 282 -15.56 -2.80 8.80
C PRO A 282 -14.17 -3.09 9.41
N PHE A 283 -14.16 -3.30 10.73
CA PHE A 283 -12.97 -3.67 11.48
C PHE A 283 -13.39 -4.52 12.70
N PRO A 284 -13.65 -5.82 12.53
CA PRO A 284 -14.24 -6.66 13.57
C PRO A 284 -13.43 -6.70 14.86
N THR A 285 -12.12 -6.72 14.78
CA THR A 285 -11.21 -6.77 15.94
C THR A 285 -10.83 -5.40 16.48
N GLU A 286 -11.50 -4.31 16.06
CA GLU A 286 -11.22 -2.95 16.53
C GLU A 286 -11.41 -2.83 18.05
N CYS A 287 -10.40 -2.33 18.73
CA CYS A 287 -10.42 -2.02 20.15
C CYS A 287 -10.73 -0.52 20.38
N LYS A 288 -11.99 -0.20 20.72
CA LYS A 288 -12.43 1.18 21.01
C LYS A 288 -12.26 1.55 22.50
N ASN A 289 -11.23 1.03 23.13
CA ASN A 289 -10.92 1.18 24.55
C ASN A 289 -9.43 1.40 24.75
N SER A 290 -8.96 1.37 26.00
CA SER A 290 -7.55 1.54 26.37
C SER A 290 -6.59 0.58 25.66
N VAL A 291 -7.05 -0.61 25.24
CA VAL A 291 -6.22 -1.54 24.45
C VAL A 291 -5.89 -0.95 23.09
N GLY A 292 -6.89 -0.41 22.37
CA GLY A 292 -6.65 0.26 21.10
C GLY A 292 -5.73 1.48 21.23
N ASP A 293 -5.84 2.20 22.34
CA ASP A 293 -4.95 3.33 22.63
C ASP A 293 -3.50 2.85 22.86
N LEU A 294 -3.30 1.77 23.62
CA LEU A 294 -1.98 1.16 23.81
C LEU A 294 -1.35 0.68 22.50
N ILE A 295 -2.14 0.01 21.62
CA ILE A 295 -1.66 -0.41 20.32
C ILE A 295 -1.21 0.80 19.49
N ARG A 296 -2.00 1.88 19.50
CA ARG A 296 -1.71 3.12 18.78
C ARG A 296 -0.43 3.80 19.28
N GLU A 297 -0.28 3.90 20.59
CA GLU A 297 0.87 4.51 21.25
C GLU A 297 2.17 3.75 20.98
N TYR A 298 2.20 2.46 21.31
CA TYR A 298 3.40 1.64 21.14
C TYR A 298 3.74 1.35 19.67
N GLY A 299 2.71 1.24 18.82
CA GLY A 299 2.87 1.04 17.38
C GLY A 299 3.13 2.32 16.59
N HIS A 300 3.03 3.50 17.23
CA HIS A 300 3.08 4.81 16.57
C HIS A 300 2.09 4.91 15.40
N GLU A 301 0.85 4.42 15.62
CA GLU A 301 -0.18 4.28 14.60
C GLU A 301 -0.86 5.62 14.29
N TYR A 302 -0.13 6.48 13.60
CA TYR A 302 -0.56 7.78 13.09
C TYR A 302 -0.26 7.89 11.61
N GLY A 303 -1.15 8.53 10.85
CA GLY A 303 -0.95 8.73 9.41
C GLY A 303 0.35 9.50 9.13
N THR A 304 1.15 9.01 8.19
CA THR A 304 2.46 9.62 7.86
C THR A 304 2.30 11.08 7.42
N THR A 305 1.32 11.34 6.56
CA THR A 305 1.02 12.69 6.02
C THR A 305 0.04 13.46 6.90
N THR A 306 -1.08 12.84 7.27
CA THR A 306 -2.19 13.54 7.92
C THR A 306 -2.07 13.63 9.44
N LYS A 307 -1.16 12.86 10.04
CA LYS A 307 -1.01 12.70 11.51
C LYS A 307 -2.30 12.24 12.22
N ARG A 308 -3.33 11.81 11.49
CA ARG A 308 -4.57 11.28 12.08
C ARG A 308 -4.28 9.98 12.82
N PRO A 309 -4.87 9.78 14.00
CA PRO A 309 -4.77 8.50 14.71
C PRO A 309 -5.45 7.40 13.88
N ARG A 310 -4.79 6.25 13.78
CA ARG A 310 -5.36 5.07 13.14
C ARG A 310 -6.27 4.33 14.12
N ARG A 311 -7.29 3.67 13.59
CA ARG A 311 -8.08 2.67 14.30
C ARG A 311 -7.19 1.44 14.49
N CYS A 312 -7.16 0.88 15.70
CA CYS A 312 -6.29 -0.24 16.06
C CYS A 312 -7.07 -1.37 16.71
N GLY A 313 -6.61 -2.59 16.54
CA GLY A 313 -7.24 -3.78 17.09
C GLY A 313 -6.35 -5.00 17.03
N TRP A 314 -6.84 -6.11 17.58
CA TRP A 314 -6.12 -7.37 17.63
C TRP A 314 -5.90 -7.98 16.24
N LEU A 315 -4.91 -8.85 16.11
CA LEU A 315 -4.65 -9.60 14.89
C LEU A 315 -5.86 -10.47 14.53
N ASP A 316 -6.25 -10.42 13.26
CA ASP A 316 -7.38 -11.17 12.69
C ASP A 316 -6.85 -12.24 11.72
N LEU A 317 -6.77 -13.48 12.21
CA LEU A 317 -6.26 -14.61 11.43
C LEU A 317 -7.26 -15.10 10.39
N VAL A 318 -8.55 -14.88 10.56
CA VAL A 318 -9.57 -15.26 9.56
C VAL A 318 -9.37 -14.42 8.30
N ARG A 319 -9.20 -13.11 8.48
CA ARG A 319 -8.87 -12.20 7.37
C ARG A 319 -7.48 -12.49 6.81
N LEU A 320 -6.50 -12.74 7.68
CA LEU A 320 -5.14 -13.05 7.24
C LEU A 320 -5.12 -14.29 6.33
N LYS A 321 -5.81 -15.37 6.72
CA LYS A 321 -5.90 -16.60 5.92
C LYS A 321 -6.54 -16.33 4.56
N THR A 322 -7.66 -15.62 4.52
CA THR A 322 -8.31 -15.21 3.26
C THR A 322 -7.35 -14.39 2.39
N ALA A 323 -6.60 -13.46 2.99
CA ALA A 323 -5.64 -12.64 2.26
C ALA A 323 -4.46 -13.47 1.71
N VAL A 324 -4.00 -14.45 2.46
CA VAL A 324 -2.97 -15.43 2.03
C VAL A 324 -3.44 -16.23 0.82
N ASP A 325 -4.66 -16.75 0.87
CA ASP A 325 -5.23 -17.58 -0.18
C ASP A 325 -5.44 -16.79 -1.48
N ILE A 326 -6.07 -15.61 -1.41
CA ILE A 326 -6.34 -14.75 -2.58
C ILE A 326 -5.04 -14.33 -3.28
N ASN A 327 -3.98 -14.03 -2.49
CA ASN A 327 -2.70 -13.59 -3.04
C ASN A 327 -1.75 -14.76 -3.37
N SER A 328 -2.11 -16.00 -3.06
CA SER A 328 -1.22 -17.16 -3.21
C SER A 328 0.14 -16.92 -2.54
N VAL A 329 0.11 -16.46 -1.29
CA VAL A 329 1.31 -16.08 -0.53
C VAL A 329 2.20 -17.30 -0.31
N THR A 330 3.48 -17.18 -0.64
CA THR A 330 4.48 -18.24 -0.45
C THR A 330 5.25 -18.10 0.87
N ALA A 331 5.32 -16.88 1.40
CA ALA A 331 5.94 -16.59 2.68
C ALA A 331 5.38 -15.31 3.31
N LEU A 332 5.35 -15.27 4.64
CA LEU A 332 4.94 -14.11 5.41
C LEU A 332 6.14 -13.26 5.86
N CYS A 333 5.89 -11.96 5.98
CA CYS A 333 6.77 -10.98 6.61
C CYS A 333 6.00 -10.35 7.78
N LEU A 334 6.31 -10.79 8.99
CA LEU A 334 5.66 -10.36 10.23
C LEU A 334 6.39 -9.15 10.82
N ASN A 335 5.78 -7.99 10.85
CA ASN A 335 6.31 -6.78 11.48
C ASN A 335 5.68 -6.55 12.87
N HIS A 336 6.34 -5.72 13.68
CA HIS A 336 5.88 -5.30 15.01
C HIS A 336 5.78 -6.42 16.07
N LEU A 337 6.62 -7.46 15.97
CA LEU A 337 6.67 -8.50 17.02
C LEU A 337 7.15 -7.92 18.36
N ASP A 338 8.07 -6.95 18.36
CA ASP A 338 8.50 -6.20 19.54
C ASP A 338 7.36 -5.36 20.15
N THR A 339 6.57 -4.73 19.29
CA THR A 339 5.46 -3.86 19.70
C THR A 339 4.37 -4.66 20.42
N ILE A 340 3.93 -5.78 19.83
CA ILE A 340 2.88 -6.61 20.44
C ILE A 340 3.37 -7.24 21.73
N GLY A 341 4.66 -7.59 21.84
CA GLY A 341 5.27 -8.07 23.08
C GLY A 341 5.24 -7.03 24.21
N LYS A 342 5.51 -5.75 23.89
CA LYS A 342 5.41 -4.64 24.86
C LYS A 342 3.96 -4.43 25.32
N ILE A 343 2.99 -4.49 24.39
CA ILE A 343 1.57 -4.41 24.72
C ILE A 343 1.17 -5.56 25.64
N GLY A 344 1.54 -6.79 25.30
CA GLY A 344 1.27 -7.97 26.12
C GLY A 344 1.92 -7.91 27.50
N LYS A 345 3.07 -7.24 27.66
CA LYS A 345 3.68 -6.99 28.96
C LYS A 345 2.81 -6.07 29.83
N THR A 346 2.19 -5.08 29.23
CA THR A 346 1.33 -4.12 29.94
C THR A 346 0.00 -4.75 30.35
N LEU A 347 -0.58 -5.57 29.46
CA LEU A 347 -1.91 -6.18 29.66
C LEU A 347 -1.87 -7.54 30.37
N GLY A 348 -0.75 -8.27 30.30
CA GLY A 348 -0.63 -9.66 30.72
C GLY A 348 -1.05 -10.68 29.68
N TYR A 349 -1.70 -10.25 28.59
CA TYR A 349 -2.21 -11.11 27.52
C TYR A 349 -2.15 -10.44 26.15
N ILE A 350 -2.31 -11.25 25.11
CA ILE A 350 -2.52 -10.84 23.72
C ILE A 350 -3.67 -11.67 23.17
N ASP A 351 -4.64 -11.01 22.51
CA ASP A 351 -5.75 -11.68 21.86
C ASP A 351 -5.52 -11.81 20.37
N VAL A 352 -5.89 -12.95 19.80
CA VAL A 352 -5.82 -13.23 18.37
C VAL A 352 -7.15 -13.76 17.90
N CYS A 353 -7.77 -13.12 16.91
CA CYS A 353 -9.04 -13.56 16.38
C CYS A 353 -8.85 -14.80 15.49
N THR A 354 -9.56 -15.89 15.82
CA THR A 354 -9.51 -17.21 15.13
C THR A 354 -10.85 -17.63 14.54
N GLY A 355 -11.86 -16.79 14.62
CA GLY A 355 -13.20 -17.06 14.09
C GLY A 355 -14.14 -15.91 14.37
N TYR A 356 -15.34 -15.99 13.80
CA TYR A 356 -16.42 -15.06 14.10
C TYR A 356 -17.68 -15.81 14.51
N LEU A 357 -18.51 -15.15 15.30
CA LEU A 357 -19.92 -15.49 15.47
C LEU A 357 -20.72 -14.62 14.47
N ASP A 358 -21.46 -15.26 13.58
CA ASP A 358 -22.33 -14.56 12.63
C ASP A 358 -23.72 -14.38 13.25
N CYS A 359 -23.99 -13.19 13.77
CA CYS A 359 -25.27 -12.87 14.40
C CYS A 359 -26.44 -12.74 13.40
N ASN A 360 -26.17 -12.62 12.09
CA ASN A 360 -27.20 -12.60 11.04
C ASN A 360 -27.80 -13.99 10.79
N LYS A 361 -27.03 -15.04 11.06
CA LYS A 361 -27.46 -16.45 10.88
C LYS A 361 -28.03 -17.08 12.15
N ALA A 362 -28.24 -16.29 13.20
CA ALA A 362 -28.85 -16.75 14.43
C ALA A 362 -30.28 -17.22 14.15
N ASN A 363 -30.46 -18.52 13.88
CA ASN A 363 -31.75 -19.17 13.85
C ASN A 363 -32.09 -19.62 15.29
N LYS A 364 -33.40 -19.77 15.61
CA LYS A 364 -33.83 -20.19 16.96
C LYS A 364 -33.18 -21.50 17.41
N ASP A 365 -32.74 -22.34 16.46
CA ASP A 365 -32.14 -23.67 16.71
C ASP A 365 -30.59 -23.66 16.72
N CYS A 366 -29.93 -22.55 16.29
CA CYS A 366 -28.49 -22.38 16.32
C CYS A 366 -28.14 -20.88 16.57
N PRO A 367 -28.17 -20.46 17.84
CA PRO A 367 -28.07 -19.04 18.20
C PRO A 367 -26.76 -18.36 17.81
N HIS A 368 -25.67 -19.13 17.55
CA HIS A 368 -24.37 -18.59 17.15
C HIS A 368 -23.57 -19.64 16.38
N SER A 369 -23.57 -19.57 15.06
CA SER A 369 -22.66 -20.42 14.27
C SER A 369 -21.28 -19.76 14.18
N LYS A 370 -20.25 -20.46 14.65
CA LYS A 370 -18.87 -20.11 14.42
C LYS A 370 -18.57 -20.24 12.92
N ILE A 371 -18.00 -19.18 12.33
CA ILE A 371 -17.49 -19.19 10.97
C ILE A 371 -15.99 -18.86 10.97
N ASP A 372 -15.26 -19.46 10.05
CA ASP A 372 -13.82 -19.32 9.85
C ASP A 372 -13.48 -18.71 8.47
N TYR A 373 -14.43 -18.01 7.88
CA TYR A 373 -14.28 -17.27 6.62
C TYR A 373 -14.78 -15.83 6.79
N VAL A 374 -14.38 -14.95 5.87
CA VAL A 374 -14.82 -13.54 5.85
C VAL A 374 -16.17 -13.45 5.14
N PRO A 375 -17.28 -13.14 5.83
CA PRO A 375 -18.57 -12.97 5.19
C PRO A 375 -18.64 -11.62 4.46
N ASN A 376 -19.51 -11.52 3.45
CA ASN A 376 -19.71 -10.27 2.70
C ASN A 376 -20.26 -9.14 3.60
N ASP A 377 -21.13 -9.45 4.54
CA ASP A 377 -21.63 -8.49 5.53
C ASP A 377 -20.92 -8.69 6.87
N MET A 378 -20.06 -7.74 7.19
CA MET A 378 -19.27 -7.70 8.42
C MET A 378 -19.94 -6.90 9.55
N SER A 379 -21.15 -6.36 9.34
CA SER A 379 -21.80 -5.45 10.29
C SER A 379 -22.22 -6.13 11.60
N ASN A 380 -22.51 -7.44 11.56
CA ASN A 380 -23.03 -8.22 12.67
C ASN A 380 -22.16 -9.45 13.02
N VAL A 381 -20.86 -9.35 12.81
CA VAL A 381 -19.91 -10.39 13.25
C VAL A 381 -19.28 -10.01 14.59
N VAL A 382 -19.11 -11.00 15.46
CA VAL A 382 -18.41 -10.84 16.74
C VAL A 382 -17.15 -11.73 16.70
N PRO A 383 -15.95 -11.16 16.91
CA PRO A 383 -14.71 -11.93 16.87
C PRO A 383 -14.62 -12.91 18.04
N ILE A 384 -14.08 -14.10 17.76
CA ILE A 384 -13.72 -15.12 18.74
C ILE A 384 -12.22 -15.07 18.90
N TYR A 385 -11.75 -14.96 20.14
CA TYR A 385 -10.33 -14.81 20.44
C TYR A 385 -9.71 -16.03 21.07
N GLU A 386 -8.47 -16.31 20.67
CA GLU A 386 -7.52 -17.15 21.38
C GLU A 386 -6.61 -16.23 22.22
N HIS A 387 -6.35 -16.65 23.45
CA HIS A 387 -5.55 -15.86 24.42
C HIS A 387 -4.12 -16.35 24.49
N PHE A 388 -3.15 -15.46 24.28
CA PHE A 388 -1.73 -15.75 24.46
C PHE A 388 -1.18 -15.04 25.68
N VAL A 389 -0.25 -15.70 26.37
CA VAL A 389 0.52 -15.07 27.43
C VAL A 389 1.42 -14.00 26.80
N GLY A 390 1.17 -12.75 27.15
CA GLY A 390 1.96 -11.61 26.69
C GLY A 390 3.26 -11.43 27.45
N GLY A 391 4.00 -10.37 27.10
CA GLY A 391 5.12 -9.91 27.92
C GLY A 391 6.48 -10.43 27.51
N TRP A 392 6.74 -10.60 26.22
CA TRP A 392 8.09 -10.82 25.71
C TRP A 392 8.79 -9.52 25.29
N ASN A 393 10.11 -9.58 25.20
CA ASN A 393 10.93 -8.54 24.59
C ASN A 393 11.69 -9.14 23.40
N ALA A 394 11.28 -8.82 22.18
CA ALA A 394 11.95 -9.22 20.97
C ALA A 394 12.94 -8.16 20.44
N THR A 395 13.01 -6.98 21.08
CA THR A 395 13.92 -5.90 20.66
C THR A 395 15.37 -6.33 20.79
N GLY A 396 16.13 -6.20 19.70
CA GLY A 396 17.55 -6.55 19.66
C GLY A 396 17.86 -8.01 19.37
N CYS A 397 16.84 -8.88 19.24
CA CYS A 397 17.06 -10.25 18.73
C CYS A 397 17.51 -10.18 17.26
N THR A 398 18.48 -11.00 16.89
CA THR A 398 19.08 -11.06 15.55
C THR A 398 18.81 -12.37 14.84
N SER A 399 18.40 -13.40 15.57
CA SER A 399 17.99 -14.70 15.05
C SER A 399 16.68 -15.18 15.65
N TYR A 400 16.06 -16.18 15.02
CA TYR A 400 14.84 -16.82 15.52
C TYR A 400 15.05 -17.52 16.86
N GLU A 401 16.23 -18.11 17.06
CA GLU A 401 16.61 -18.83 18.25
C GLU A 401 16.67 -17.94 19.50
N GLU A 402 17.02 -16.66 19.30
CA GLU A 402 17.08 -15.65 20.38
C GLU A 402 15.70 -15.15 20.82
N LEU A 403 14.66 -15.40 20.03
CA LEU A 403 13.30 -14.97 20.38
C LEU A 403 12.84 -15.65 21.69
N PRO A 404 12.18 -14.91 22.58
CA PRO A 404 11.54 -15.48 23.77
C PRO A 404 10.52 -16.57 23.39
N GLU A 405 10.40 -17.60 24.25
CA GLU A 405 9.56 -18.78 23.99
C GLU A 405 8.10 -18.43 23.66
N ASN A 406 7.49 -17.46 24.37
CA ASN A 406 6.14 -17.02 24.07
C ASN A 406 6.03 -16.27 22.71
N ALA A 407 7.09 -15.60 22.27
CA ALA A 407 7.14 -15.00 20.94
C ALA A 407 7.22 -16.07 19.85
N LYS A 408 8.01 -17.14 20.05
CA LYS A 408 8.06 -18.28 19.13
C LYS A 408 6.71 -18.96 19.00
N LYS A 409 6.05 -19.26 20.13
CA LYS A 409 4.70 -19.85 20.14
C LYS A 409 3.67 -18.99 19.38
N PHE A 410 3.76 -17.67 19.51
CA PHE A 410 2.90 -16.75 18.77
C PHE A 410 3.17 -16.80 17.25
N VAL A 411 4.45 -16.83 16.85
CA VAL A 411 4.87 -16.97 15.44
C VAL A 411 4.41 -18.30 14.87
N GLU A 412 4.70 -19.41 15.54
CA GLU A 412 4.33 -20.77 15.14
C GLU A 412 2.81 -20.95 15.02
N PHE A 413 2.04 -20.31 15.92
CA PHE A 413 0.58 -20.34 15.85
C PHE A 413 0.05 -19.65 14.59
N ILE A 414 0.62 -18.50 14.22
CA ILE A 414 0.24 -17.80 12.98
C ILE A 414 0.55 -18.69 11.78
N GLU A 415 1.77 -19.25 11.69
CA GLU A 415 2.17 -20.13 10.58
C GLU A 415 1.24 -21.35 10.46
N ALA A 416 0.97 -22.00 11.57
CA ALA A 416 0.07 -23.18 11.59
C ALA A 416 -1.35 -22.84 11.16
N TYR A 417 -1.88 -21.66 11.57
CA TYR A 417 -3.23 -21.25 11.22
C TYR A 417 -3.39 -20.96 9.74
N VAL A 418 -2.43 -20.26 9.11
CA VAL A 418 -2.52 -19.86 7.70
C VAL A 418 -1.83 -20.84 6.76
N ASN A 419 -1.07 -21.80 7.29
CA ASN A 419 -0.28 -22.81 6.56
C ASN A 419 0.74 -22.18 5.59
N VAL A 420 1.40 -21.11 6.01
CA VAL A 420 2.45 -20.42 5.25
C VAL A 420 3.58 -20.00 6.19
N PRO A 421 4.88 -20.25 5.83
CA PRO A 421 6.00 -19.93 6.70
C PRO A 421 6.24 -18.43 6.81
N ILE A 422 6.72 -17.98 7.98
CA ILE A 422 7.21 -16.62 8.22
C ILE A 422 8.71 -16.60 7.90
N LYS A 423 9.11 -15.88 6.86
CA LYS A 423 10.52 -15.74 6.46
C LYS A 423 11.23 -14.52 7.03
N PHE A 424 10.47 -13.51 7.42
CA PHE A 424 11.03 -12.27 7.97
C PHE A 424 10.22 -11.81 9.17
N ILE A 425 10.92 -11.46 10.25
CA ILE A 425 10.30 -10.95 11.48
C ILE A 425 10.92 -9.60 11.81
N GLY A 426 10.09 -8.55 11.84
CA GLY A 426 10.48 -7.22 12.27
C GLY A 426 10.38 -7.06 13.78
N VAL A 427 11.50 -6.76 14.43
CA VAL A 427 11.65 -6.60 15.88
C VAL A 427 12.01 -5.16 16.30
N GLY A 428 11.87 -4.21 15.39
CA GLY A 428 12.12 -2.78 15.59
C GLY A 428 11.97 -2.01 14.28
N PRO A 429 12.17 -0.68 14.26
CA PRO A 429 11.89 0.17 13.08
C PRO A 429 12.99 0.15 12.02
N SER A 430 14.24 -0.19 12.35
CA SER A 430 15.39 -0.15 11.46
C SER A 430 15.48 -1.36 10.54
N GLU A 431 16.20 -1.23 9.44
CA GLU A 431 16.53 -2.31 8.51
C GLU A 431 17.20 -3.49 9.23
N ASN A 432 18.18 -3.19 10.09
CA ASN A 432 18.95 -4.19 10.85
C ASN A 432 18.14 -4.92 11.93
N GLU A 433 16.92 -4.47 12.23
CA GLU A 433 16.01 -5.07 13.19
C GLU A 433 15.02 -6.01 12.49
N THR A 434 15.52 -6.77 11.50
CA THR A 434 14.78 -7.80 10.77
C THR A 434 15.48 -9.14 10.91
N ILE A 435 14.81 -10.10 11.52
CA ILE A 435 15.25 -11.50 11.61
C ILE A 435 14.86 -12.19 10.30
N ARG A 436 15.77 -12.98 9.75
CA ARG A 436 15.49 -13.91 8.66
C ARG A 436 15.38 -15.32 9.24
N CYS A 437 14.23 -15.96 9.04
CA CYS A 437 13.93 -17.32 9.48
C CYS A 437 14.23 -18.33 8.39
#